data_90322eef9ccf5afb8c086c7a055009fc
#
_entry.id   90322eef9ccf5afb8c086c7a055009fc
#
_cell.length_a   1.000
_cell.length_b   1.000
_cell.length_c   1.000
_cell.angle_alpha   90.00
_cell.angle_beta   90.00
_cell.angle_gamma   90.00
#
_symmetry.space_group_name_H-M   'P 1'
#
loop_
_entity.id
_entity.type
_entity.pdbx_description
1 polymer ?
#
loop_
_entity_poly.entity_id
_entity_poly.type
_entity_poly.pdbx_seq_one_letter_code
_entity_poly.pdbx_strand_id
1 'polypeptide(L)'
;DPLKVVKLVNRSRGNVLLTTGSKDLPAYTGIYNFKERVYARILPDTNNINWAINMGYAKDHIIAEEGPFSYERNVEEIKKYNIKYLITKESGKAGGFDEKQRACKDANCVLIVIPRPEEDGYSATEVWEMVQEEYTKKTIHIIGVGMGNPKNMTVEAVEAVEDCQVLI
;
A
#
# COMPACT_ATOMS: atom_id res chain seq x y z
N ASP A 1 13.27 3.27 -4.45
CA ASP A 1 14.23 2.64 -3.55
C ASP A 1 14.63 3.67 -2.46
N PRO A 2 14.26 3.44 -1.18
CA PRO A 2 14.56 4.33 -0.06
C PRO A 2 16.06 4.58 0.13
N LEU A 3 16.92 3.60 -0.15
CA LEU A 3 18.38 3.76 0.00
C LEU A 3 18.95 4.81 -0.96
N LYS A 4 18.41 4.91 -2.18
CA LYS A 4 18.81 5.96 -3.12
C LYS A 4 18.39 7.34 -2.62
N VAL A 5 17.21 7.43 -2.00
CA VAL A 5 16.71 8.68 -1.40
C VAL A 5 17.58 9.11 -0.24
N VAL A 6 17.94 8.20 0.68
CA VAL A 6 18.85 8.47 1.80
C VAL A 6 20.20 9.00 1.29
N LYS A 7 20.78 8.35 0.28
CA LYS A 7 22.04 8.82 -0.33
C LYS A 7 21.91 10.21 -0.95
N LEU A 8 20.78 10.51 -1.60
CA LEU A 8 20.52 11.81 -2.21
C LEU A 8 20.42 12.90 -1.14
N VAL A 9 19.61 12.68 -0.11
CA VAL A 9 19.37 13.65 0.98
C VAL A 9 20.63 13.88 1.82
N ASN A 10 21.48 12.87 1.96
CA ASN A 10 22.76 12.98 2.69
C ASN A 10 23.83 13.83 1.98
N ARG A 11 23.64 14.12 0.67
CA ARG A 11 24.55 15.02 -0.08
C ARG A 11 24.37 16.49 0.28
N SER A 12 23.30 16.84 0.98
CA SER A 12 23.02 18.22 1.35
C SER A 12 22.45 18.33 2.75
N ARG A 13 22.39 19.57 3.27
CA ARG A 13 21.78 19.89 4.55
C ARG A 13 20.34 20.36 4.35
N GLY A 14 19.52 20.27 5.37
CA GLY A 14 18.13 20.72 5.40
C GLY A 14 17.18 19.67 5.97
N ASN A 15 16.05 20.12 6.46
CA ASN A 15 15.08 19.24 7.09
C ASN A 15 14.29 18.43 6.05
N VAL A 16 13.84 17.27 6.47
CA VAL A 16 13.15 16.28 5.65
C VAL A 16 11.78 16.01 6.26
N LEU A 17 10.74 16.05 5.45
CA LEU A 17 9.40 15.61 5.84
C LEU A 17 9.09 14.28 5.15
N LEU A 18 8.87 13.24 5.94
CA LEU A 18 8.40 11.93 5.48
C LEU A 18 6.88 11.90 5.52
N THR A 19 6.27 11.59 4.38
CA THR A 19 4.82 11.39 4.24
C THR A 19 4.51 10.01 3.64
N THR A 20 5.40 9.04 3.88
CA THR A 20 5.33 7.68 3.36
C THR A 20 4.59 6.70 4.26
N GLY A 21 4.25 7.14 5.48
CA GLY A 21 3.61 6.33 6.51
C GLY A 21 4.60 5.66 7.47
N SER A 22 4.08 5.14 8.59
CA SER A 22 4.90 4.60 9.69
C SER A 22 5.74 3.39 9.30
N LYS A 23 5.24 2.54 8.40
CA LYS A 23 5.93 1.30 7.97
C LYS A 23 7.29 1.54 7.31
N ASP A 24 7.46 2.69 6.67
CA ASP A 24 8.70 3.00 5.94
C ASP A 24 9.75 3.73 6.79
N LEU A 25 9.42 4.18 7.99
CA LEU A 25 10.32 4.95 8.86
C LEU A 25 11.68 4.29 9.08
N PRO A 26 11.80 2.96 9.25
CA PRO A 26 13.09 2.30 9.43
C PRO A 26 14.07 2.57 8.29
N ALA A 27 13.57 2.67 7.06
CA ALA A 27 14.42 2.88 5.88
C ALA A 27 15.11 4.25 5.84
N TYR A 28 14.62 5.22 6.61
CA TYR A 28 15.12 6.61 6.63
C TYR A 28 15.99 6.94 7.83
N THR A 29 16.19 6.02 8.77
CA THR A 29 17.08 6.20 9.92
C THR A 29 18.55 6.38 9.50
N GLY A 30 18.90 5.97 8.28
CA GLY A 30 20.21 6.22 7.67
C GLY A 30 20.45 7.65 7.15
N ILE A 31 19.47 8.54 7.29
CA ILE A 31 19.67 9.98 7.00
C ILE A 31 20.58 10.56 8.07
N TYR A 32 21.65 11.24 7.64
CA TYR A 32 22.58 11.86 8.56
C TYR A 32 21.88 12.88 9.47
N ASN A 33 22.11 12.78 10.78
CA ASN A 33 21.43 13.56 11.82
C ASN A 33 19.90 13.42 11.75
N PHE A 34 19.37 12.21 11.52
CA PHE A 34 17.92 12.01 11.30
C PHE A 34 17.09 12.48 12.51
N LYS A 35 17.60 12.36 13.71
CA LYS A 35 16.91 12.77 14.95
C LYS A 35 16.59 14.27 14.98
N GLU A 36 17.46 15.09 14.38
CA GLU A 36 17.35 16.55 14.34
C GLU A 36 16.75 17.08 13.04
N ARG A 37 16.78 16.28 11.97
CA ARG A 37 16.44 16.75 10.62
C ARG A 37 15.17 16.15 10.06
N VAL A 38 14.74 14.98 10.55
CA VAL A 38 13.64 14.24 9.93
C VAL A 38 12.37 14.40 10.73
N TYR A 39 11.37 14.94 10.08
CA TYR A 39 9.98 15.01 10.54
C TYR A 39 9.18 13.88 9.91
N ALA A 40 8.39 13.16 10.70
CA ALA A 40 7.60 12.04 10.23
C ALA A 40 6.11 12.34 10.41
N ARG A 41 5.37 12.44 9.30
CA ARG A 41 3.92 12.56 9.31
C ARG A 41 3.30 11.17 9.20
N ILE A 42 2.62 10.75 10.27
CA ILE A 42 2.05 9.42 10.45
C ILE A 42 0.62 9.52 11.00
N LEU A 43 -0.14 8.42 10.87
CA LEU A 43 -1.45 8.34 11.49
C LEU A 43 -1.39 8.51 13.01
N PRO A 44 -2.40 9.16 13.65
CA PRO A 44 -2.44 9.45 15.09
C PRO A 44 -2.81 8.21 15.91
N ASP A 45 -2.08 7.13 15.70
CA ASP A 45 -2.20 5.88 16.41
C ASP A 45 -1.05 5.72 17.42
N THR A 46 -1.37 5.36 18.65
CA THR A 46 -0.41 5.26 19.75
C THR A 46 0.72 4.27 19.45
N ASN A 47 0.42 3.16 18.78
CA ASN A 47 1.43 2.17 18.41
C ASN A 47 2.41 2.71 17.38
N ASN A 48 1.90 3.44 16.37
CA ASN A 48 2.73 4.08 15.35
C ASN A 48 3.66 5.14 15.97
N ILE A 49 3.12 5.95 16.89
CA ILE A 49 3.88 7.00 17.58
C ILE A 49 4.98 6.37 18.45
N ASN A 50 4.63 5.39 19.28
CA ASN A 50 5.59 4.70 20.14
C ASN A 50 6.66 3.99 19.32
N TRP A 51 6.27 3.39 18.21
CA TRP A 51 7.22 2.73 17.33
C TRP A 51 8.22 3.71 16.71
N ALA A 52 7.77 4.88 16.24
CA ALA A 52 8.64 5.93 15.74
C ALA A 52 9.63 6.43 16.83
N ILE A 53 9.14 6.66 18.04
CA ILE A 53 9.97 7.06 19.21
C ILE A 53 11.02 6.00 19.49
N ASN A 54 10.64 4.71 19.53
CA ASN A 54 11.57 3.61 19.80
C ASN A 54 12.66 3.46 18.74
N MET A 55 12.39 3.87 17.49
CA MET A 55 13.42 3.96 16.45
C MET A 55 14.34 5.17 16.61
N GLY A 56 14.04 6.08 17.51
CA GLY A 56 14.85 7.26 17.79
C GLY A 56 14.41 8.54 17.09
N TYR A 57 13.21 8.58 16.50
CA TYR A 57 12.63 9.84 16.03
C TYR A 57 12.32 10.75 17.23
N ALA A 58 12.68 12.02 17.13
CA ALA A 58 12.38 12.98 18.19
C ALA A 58 10.86 13.17 18.30
N LYS A 59 10.34 13.20 19.52
CA LYS A 59 8.89 13.26 19.78
C LYS A 59 8.22 14.49 19.15
N ASP A 60 8.89 15.62 19.16
CA ASP A 60 8.46 16.90 18.58
C ASP A 60 8.60 16.94 17.04
N HIS A 61 9.26 15.94 16.45
CA HIS A 61 9.35 15.75 15.00
C HIS A 61 8.31 14.73 14.47
N ILE A 62 7.47 14.19 15.34
CA ILE A 62 6.38 13.29 14.92
C ILE A 62 5.11 14.11 14.77
N ILE A 63 4.62 14.21 13.54
CA ILE A 63 3.37 14.88 13.18
C ILE A 63 2.29 13.80 13.06
N ALA A 64 1.54 13.61 14.15
CA ALA A 64 0.51 12.58 14.24
C ALA A 64 -0.85 13.17 13.79
N GLU A 65 -1.16 13.06 12.51
CA GLU A 65 -2.38 13.59 11.91
C GLU A 65 -2.90 12.66 10.82
N GLU A 66 -4.23 12.67 10.63
CA GLU A 66 -4.92 11.91 9.59
C GLU A 66 -5.18 12.79 8.37
N GLY A 67 -4.85 12.27 7.17
CA GLY A 67 -5.12 12.94 5.90
C GLY A 67 -6.55 12.74 5.38
N PRO A 68 -6.89 13.29 4.21
CA PRO A 68 -6.00 13.97 3.27
C PRO A 68 -5.63 15.40 3.71
N PHE A 69 -4.43 15.85 3.33
CA PHE A 69 -3.90 17.16 3.70
C PHE A 69 -4.09 18.17 2.56
N SER A 70 -4.64 19.35 2.89
CA SER A 70 -4.81 20.42 1.93
C SER A 70 -3.46 21.01 1.47
N TYR A 71 -3.50 21.76 0.38
CA TYR A 71 -2.34 22.54 -0.10
C TYR A 71 -1.82 23.47 1.00
N GLU A 72 -2.70 24.23 1.67
CA GLU A 72 -2.35 25.19 2.71
C GLU A 72 -1.65 24.51 3.88
N ARG A 73 -2.16 23.34 4.30
CA ARG A 73 -1.57 22.55 5.39
C ARG A 73 -0.16 22.08 5.04
N ASN A 74 0.04 21.61 3.80
CA ASN A 74 1.37 21.21 3.34
C ASN A 74 2.34 22.41 3.30
N VAL A 75 1.90 23.59 2.82
CA VAL A 75 2.73 24.81 2.81
C VAL A 75 3.07 25.26 4.23
N GLU A 76 2.10 25.23 5.14
CA GLU A 76 2.31 25.58 6.56
C GLU A 76 3.40 24.70 7.19
N GLU A 77 3.32 23.38 7.03
CA GLU A 77 4.33 22.44 7.59
C GLU A 77 5.70 22.65 6.98
N ILE A 78 5.77 22.82 5.65
CA ILE A 78 7.04 23.05 4.95
C ILE A 78 7.72 24.31 5.53
N LYS A 79 6.98 25.38 5.72
CA LYS A 79 7.50 26.64 6.27
C LYS A 79 7.83 26.54 7.76
N LYS A 80 6.91 25.99 8.56
CA LYS A 80 7.04 25.85 10.01
C LYS A 80 8.30 25.09 10.42
N TYR A 81 8.55 23.98 9.73
CA TYR A 81 9.68 23.11 10.03
C TYR A 81 10.88 23.33 9.11
N ASN A 82 10.86 24.38 8.29
CA ASN A 82 11.92 24.69 7.32
C ASN A 82 12.32 23.47 6.49
N ILE A 83 11.30 22.78 5.92
CA ILE A 83 11.48 21.54 5.16
C ILE A 83 12.11 21.84 3.80
N LYS A 84 13.23 21.19 3.53
CA LYS A 84 13.90 21.25 2.23
C LYS A 84 13.55 20.09 1.32
N TYR A 85 13.24 18.92 1.88
CA TYR A 85 12.88 17.72 1.14
C TYR A 85 11.59 17.15 1.68
N LEU A 86 10.59 16.97 0.83
CA LEU A 86 9.38 16.23 1.14
C LEU A 86 9.43 14.89 0.40
N ILE A 87 9.38 13.78 1.14
CA ILE A 87 9.41 12.43 0.60
C ILE A 87 8.01 11.84 0.68
N THR A 88 7.46 11.44 -0.45
CA THR A 88 6.11 10.85 -0.55
C THR A 88 6.11 9.63 -1.45
N LYS A 89 5.08 8.78 -1.29
CA LYS A 89 4.76 7.73 -2.26
C LYS A 89 3.85 8.28 -3.35
N GLU A 90 3.91 7.65 -4.50
CA GLU A 90 2.93 7.88 -5.57
C GLU A 90 1.58 7.32 -5.13
N SER A 91 0.75 8.17 -4.51
CA SER A 91 -0.51 7.77 -3.88
C SER A 91 -1.76 8.16 -4.69
N GLY A 92 -1.56 8.73 -5.88
CA GLY A 92 -2.64 9.25 -6.72
C GLY A 92 -3.43 10.40 -6.05
N LYS A 93 -4.57 10.75 -6.63
CA LYS A 93 -5.43 11.85 -6.14
C LYS A 93 -5.93 11.64 -4.71
N ALA A 94 -6.32 10.40 -4.37
CA ALA A 94 -6.82 10.07 -3.03
C ALA A 94 -5.80 10.30 -1.90
N GLY A 95 -4.50 10.26 -2.22
CA GLY A 95 -3.42 10.49 -1.25
C GLY A 95 -2.94 11.94 -1.17
N GLY A 96 -3.62 12.89 -1.82
CA GLY A 96 -3.24 14.30 -1.83
C GLY A 96 -1.88 14.55 -2.48
N PHE A 97 -1.58 13.84 -3.57
CA PHE A 97 -0.30 13.99 -4.28
C PHE A 97 -0.17 15.36 -4.94
N ASP A 98 -1.23 15.83 -5.61
CA ASP A 98 -1.26 17.10 -6.33
C ASP A 98 -1.06 18.29 -5.37
N GLU A 99 -1.67 18.24 -4.18
CA GLU A 99 -1.54 19.26 -3.13
C GLU A 99 -0.11 19.34 -2.61
N LYS A 100 0.55 18.20 -2.40
CA LYS A 100 1.96 18.14 -1.98
C LYS A 100 2.88 18.69 -3.07
N GLN A 101 2.64 18.34 -4.33
CA GLN A 101 3.44 18.79 -5.46
C GLN A 101 3.37 20.32 -5.62
N ARG A 102 2.17 20.88 -5.56
CA ARG A 102 1.97 22.35 -5.61
C ARG A 102 2.61 23.05 -4.43
N ALA A 103 2.38 22.54 -3.21
CA ALA A 103 2.96 23.09 -1.99
C ALA A 103 4.51 23.10 -2.02
N CYS A 104 5.13 22.02 -2.48
CA CYS A 104 6.57 21.95 -2.61
C CYS A 104 7.12 22.97 -3.62
N LYS A 105 6.44 23.12 -4.77
CA LYS A 105 6.83 24.08 -5.80
C LYS A 105 6.79 25.52 -5.26
N ASP A 106 5.71 25.89 -4.59
CA ASP A 106 5.50 27.27 -4.13
C ASP A 106 6.31 27.60 -2.87
N ALA A 107 6.64 26.61 -2.06
CA ALA A 107 7.48 26.78 -0.87
C ALA A 107 8.98 26.49 -1.12
N ASN A 108 9.40 26.32 -2.37
CA ASN A 108 10.80 26.01 -2.75
C ASN A 108 11.37 24.77 -2.02
N CYS A 109 10.53 23.74 -1.88
CA CYS A 109 10.86 22.45 -1.30
C CYS A 109 11.03 21.40 -2.41
N VAL A 110 12.02 20.53 -2.27
CA VAL A 110 12.24 19.44 -3.24
C VAL A 110 11.32 18.30 -2.94
N LEU A 111 10.43 17.96 -3.88
CA LEU A 111 9.58 16.78 -3.79
C LEU A 111 10.34 15.56 -4.29
N ILE A 112 10.45 14.52 -3.45
CA ILE A 112 11.00 13.22 -3.80
C ILE A 112 9.87 12.20 -3.80
N VAL A 113 9.58 11.65 -4.97
CA VAL A 113 8.50 10.69 -5.15
C VAL A 113 9.07 9.28 -5.21
N ILE A 114 8.53 8.40 -4.40
CA ILE A 114 8.80 6.97 -4.46
C ILE A 114 7.70 6.34 -5.33
N PRO A 115 8.04 5.81 -6.51
CA PRO A 115 7.07 5.16 -7.37
C PRO A 115 6.49 3.92 -6.67
N ARG A 116 5.30 3.54 -7.06
CA ARG A 116 4.76 2.23 -6.67
C ARG A 116 5.64 1.15 -7.30
N PRO A 117 5.89 0.04 -6.57
CA PRO A 117 6.45 -1.15 -7.21
C PRO A 117 5.56 -1.54 -8.40
N GLU A 118 6.15 -1.92 -9.50
CA GLU A 118 5.43 -2.63 -10.55
C GLU A 118 4.99 -3.97 -9.94
N GLU A 119 3.70 -4.14 -9.74
CA GLU A 119 3.14 -5.40 -9.28
C GLU A 119 2.77 -6.20 -10.54
N ASP A 120 3.43 -7.33 -10.72
CA ASP A 120 2.99 -8.35 -11.68
C ASP A 120 1.70 -8.97 -11.12
N GLY A 121 0.57 -8.47 -11.56
CA GLY A 121 -0.74 -8.92 -11.15
C GLY A 121 -1.75 -8.80 -12.26
N TYR A 122 -2.82 -9.58 -12.16
CA TYR A 122 -3.93 -9.51 -13.10
C TYR A 122 -4.85 -8.34 -12.74
N SER A 123 -5.40 -7.67 -13.75
CA SER A 123 -6.47 -6.68 -13.56
C SER A 123 -7.73 -7.37 -13.02
N ALA A 124 -8.64 -6.60 -12.41
CA ALA A 124 -9.91 -7.13 -11.93
C ALA A 124 -10.72 -7.82 -13.05
N THR A 125 -10.61 -7.34 -14.29
CA THR A 125 -11.27 -7.92 -15.46
C THR A 125 -10.63 -9.27 -15.82
N GLU A 126 -9.32 -9.35 -15.87
CA GLU A 126 -8.61 -10.61 -16.15
C GLU A 126 -8.88 -11.67 -15.08
N VAL A 127 -8.88 -11.27 -13.78
CA VAL A 127 -9.25 -12.19 -12.68
C VAL A 127 -10.69 -12.66 -12.85
N TRP A 128 -11.62 -11.77 -13.23
CA TRP A 128 -13.00 -12.13 -13.47
C TRP A 128 -13.15 -13.12 -14.63
N GLU A 129 -12.46 -12.90 -15.73
CA GLU A 129 -12.43 -13.79 -16.88
C GLU A 129 -11.87 -15.17 -16.51
N MET A 130 -10.77 -15.23 -15.79
CA MET A 130 -10.19 -16.47 -15.26
C MET A 130 -11.15 -17.24 -14.35
N VAL A 131 -11.83 -16.53 -13.43
CA VAL A 131 -12.82 -17.11 -12.55
C VAL A 131 -14.00 -17.65 -13.35
N GLN A 132 -14.49 -16.91 -14.34
CA GLN A 132 -15.57 -17.39 -15.21
C GLN A 132 -15.13 -18.62 -16.01
N GLU A 133 -13.94 -18.66 -16.56
CA GLU A 133 -13.44 -19.79 -17.32
C GLU A 133 -13.30 -21.05 -16.47
N GLU A 134 -12.84 -20.91 -15.23
CA GLU A 134 -12.62 -22.04 -14.33
C GLU A 134 -13.85 -22.50 -13.57
N TYR A 135 -14.74 -21.57 -13.16
CA TYR A 135 -15.84 -21.89 -12.23
C TYR A 135 -17.24 -21.87 -12.83
N THR A 136 -17.47 -21.22 -13.98
CA THR A 136 -18.82 -21.22 -14.60
C THR A 136 -19.11 -22.45 -15.46
N LYS A 137 -18.09 -23.24 -15.78
CA LYS A 137 -18.25 -24.50 -16.53
C LYS A 137 -18.51 -25.72 -15.63
N LYS A 138 -18.74 -25.54 -14.34
CA LYS A 138 -19.06 -26.67 -13.45
C LYS A 138 -20.50 -27.09 -13.63
N THR A 139 -20.69 -28.25 -14.18
CA THR A 139 -22.00 -28.88 -14.30
C THR A 139 -22.28 -29.67 -13.02
N ILE A 140 -23.43 -29.42 -12.39
CA ILE A 140 -23.91 -30.21 -11.27
C ILE A 140 -24.86 -31.26 -11.84
N HIS A 141 -24.50 -32.53 -11.72
CA HIS A 141 -25.36 -33.65 -12.08
C HIS A 141 -26.09 -34.12 -10.83
N ILE A 142 -27.43 -34.07 -10.85
CA ILE A 142 -28.26 -34.67 -9.80
C ILE A 142 -28.71 -36.03 -10.30
N ILE A 143 -28.18 -37.07 -9.67
CA ILE A 143 -28.37 -38.44 -10.12
C ILE A 143 -29.21 -39.19 -9.09
N GLY A 144 -30.31 -39.78 -9.54
CA GLY A 144 -31.11 -40.68 -8.73
C GLY A 144 -30.48 -42.09 -8.73
N VAL A 145 -29.95 -42.52 -7.60
CA VAL A 145 -29.29 -43.84 -7.46
C VAL A 145 -30.28 -44.98 -7.10
N GLY A 146 -31.58 -44.70 -7.07
CA GLY A 146 -32.58 -45.70 -6.72
C GLY A 146 -32.49 -46.19 -5.27
N MET A 147 -32.98 -47.41 -4.99
CA MET A 147 -33.09 -47.98 -3.63
C MET A 147 -31.74 -48.68 -3.19
N GLY A 148 -30.60 -48.11 -3.54
CA GLY A 148 -29.29 -48.56 -3.02
C GLY A 148 -28.69 -49.79 -3.74
N ASN A 149 -29.21 -50.23 -4.89
CA ASN A 149 -28.58 -51.27 -5.69
C ASN A 149 -27.92 -50.64 -6.95
N PRO A 150 -26.58 -50.66 -7.08
CA PRO A 150 -25.90 -50.10 -8.24
C PRO A 150 -26.34 -50.67 -9.60
N LYS A 151 -26.86 -51.90 -9.63
CA LYS A 151 -27.37 -52.53 -10.85
C LYS A 151 -28.66 -51.88 -11.41
N ASN A 152 -29.27 -50.99 -10.64
CA ASN A 152 -30.47 -50.26 -11.04
C ASN A 152 -30.16 -48.84 -11.54
N MET A 153 -28.89 -48.46 -11.59
CA MET A 153 -28.46 -47.19 -12.19
C MET A 153 -28.57 -47.27 -13.71
N THR A 154 -28.98 -46.18 -14.35
CA THR A 154 -28.89 -46.06 -15.80
C THR A 154 -27.41 -45.91 -16.22
N VAL A 155 -27.10 -46.26 -17.47
CA VAL A 155 -25.72 -46.10 -18.02
C VAL A 155 -25.30 -44.64 -17.91
N GLU A 156 -26.16 -43.69 -18.25
CA GLU A 156 -25.91 -42.25 -18.14
C GLU A 156 -25.58 -41.81 -16.71
N ALA A 157 -26.26 -42.42 -15.71
CA ALA A 157 -25.97 -42.11 -14.30
C ALA A 157 -24.60 -42.65 -13.86
N VAL A 158 -24.18 -43.81 -14.36
CA VAL A 158 -22.86 -44.39 -14.09
C VAL A 158 -21.77 -43.52 -14.73
N GLU A 159 -21.92 -43.15 -16.00
CA GLU A 159 -20.98 -42.29 -16.71
C GLU A 159 -20.81 -40.94 -16.02
N ALA A 160 -21.92 -40.31 -15.59
CA ALA A 160 -21.86 -39.04 -14.87
C ALA A 160 -21.19 -39.14 -13.50
N VAL A 161 -21.25 -40.28 -12.81
CA VAL A 161 -20.52 -40.55 -11.56
C VAL A 161 -19.04 -40.77 -11.84
N GLU A 162 -18.66 -41.47 -12.91
CA GLU A 162 -17.28 -41.74 -13.29
C GLU A 162 -16.57 -40.47 -13.73
N ASP A 163 -17.25 -39.56 -14.42
CA ASP A 163 -16.71 -38.30 -14.93
C ASP A 163 -16.69 -37.15 -13.88
N CYS A 164 -17.36 -37.31 -12.73
CA CYS A 164 -17.46 -36.25 -11.74
C CYS A 164 -16.14 -36.10 -10.95
N GLN A 165 -15.76 -34.83 -10.68
CA GLN A 165 -14.57 -34.50 -9.88
C GLN A 165 -14.83 -34.58 -8.37
N VAL A 166 -16.09 -34.41 -7.93
CA VAL A 166 -16.52 -34.47 -6.53
C VAL A 166 -17.86 -35.15 -6.42
N LEU A 167 -17.96 -36.16 -5.58
CA LEU A 167 -19.17 -36.86 -5.20
C LEU A 167 -19.61 -36.39 -3.81
N ILE A 168 -20.86 -35.95 -3.65
CA ILE A 168 -21.43 -35.49 -2.38
C ILE A 168 -22.52 -36.45 -1.95
#